data_1c2aa3aa398e4d14b27e916d79b77668
#
_entry.id   1c2aa3aa398e4d14b27e916d79b77668
#
_cell.length_a   1.000
_cell.length_b   1.000
_cell.length_c   1.000
_cell.angle_alpha   90.00
_cell.angle_beta   90.00
_cell.angle_gamma   90.00
#
_symmetry.space_group_name_H-M   'P 1'
#
loop_
_entity.id
_entity.type
_entity.pdbx_description
1 polymer ?
#
loop_
_entity_poly.entity_id
_entity_poly.type
_entity_poly.pdbx_seq_one_letter_code
_entity_poly.pdbx_strand_id
1 'polypeptide(L)'
;MSDTPIDRRIAREAAQWFVRLQNSSAGAAEHAAGAEWRARHVDHERAWQLAERFGGRAQQLAGSAGRVALERPRSLERRQVLKTLALLIAAAPVGLATYRGLPWREWQADERTATGEQRSLQLPDGGQIRLNTGSAVDIAYDEHVRRVRLIAGEMLVEVPHEHAGRPFIVDTAEAEIALLGSRFVLRQYPHSTYLAALEGAARVRPRRSPGDEGLMLLAAGLQTHVNSRAAQPPMALAQDRLDWLSQVLRAEKMRLDDFINELGRYRPGLLRCDPAVAGLLISGAFQLRDTDQVLRALSQTLPVNVHYRTPYWVTLTARTNT
;
A
#
# COMPACT_ATOMS: atom_id res chain seq x y z
N MET A 1 -10.44 -31.33 7.69
CA MET A 1 -11.49 -30.43 7.16
C MET A 1 -10.79 -29.54 6.16
N SER A 2 -11.09 -29.71 4.89
CA SER A 2 -10.37 -29.03 3.79
C SER A 2 -10.61 -27.52 3.81
N ASP A 3 -9.52 -26.78 3.99
CA ASP A 3 -9.49 -25.31 4.02
C ASP A 3 -9.39 -24.77 2.57
N THR A 4 -10.42 -25.05 1.78
CA THR A 4 -10.51 -24.50 0.42
C THR A 4 -10.91 -23.03 0.54
N PRO A 5 -10.18 -22.08 -0.06
CA PRO A 5 -10.51 -20.66 -0.01
C PRO A 5 -11.88 -20.41 -0.66
N ILE A 6 -12.72 -19.63 0.02
CA ILE A 6 -14.05 -19.25 -0.47
C ILE A 6 -13.85 -18.23 -1.61
N ASP A 7 -14.60 -18.40 -2.70
CA ASP A 7 -14.62 -17.45 -3.82
C ASP A 7 -14.95 -16.04 -3.32
N ARG A 8 -14.15 -15.04 -3.75
CA ARG A 8 -14.26 -13.64 -3.35
C ARG A 8 -15.63 -13.03 -3.69
N ARG A 9 -16.28 -13.50 -4.76
CA ARG A 9 -17.62 -13.08 -5.15
C ARG A 9 -18.63 -13.55 -4.13
N ILE A 10 -18.58 -14.83 -3.73
CA ILE A 10 -19.47 -15.43 -2.73
C ILE A 10 -19.29 -14.75 -1.36
N ALA A 11 -18.05 -14.46 -0.96
CA ALA A 11 -17.77 -13.75 0.28
C ALA A 11 -18.36 -12.31 0.30
N ARG A 12 -18.32 -11.61 -0.83
CA ARG A 12 -18.91 -10.27 -0.98
C ARG A 12 -20.44 -10.32 -0.93
N GLU A 13 -21.04 -11.29 -1.61
CA GLU A 13 -22.48 -11.50 -1.59
C GLU A 13 -22.97 -11.84 -0.16
N ALA A 14 -22.24 -12.70 0.57
CA ALA A 14 -22.53 -13.01 1.97
C ALA A 14 -22.53 -11.76 2.86
N ALA A 15 -21.52 -10.90 2.72
CA ALA A 15 -21.45 -9.64 3.47
C ALA A 15 -22.61 -8.69 3.13
N GLN A 16 -23.01 -8.61 1.86
CA GLN A 16 -24.15 -7.79 1.43
C GLN A 16 -25.47 -8.31 2.01
N TRP A 17 -25.69 -9.63 1.99
CA TRP A 17 -26.87 -10.24 2.59
C TRP A 17 -26.89 -10.05 4.11
N PHE A 18 -25.74 -10.18 4.76
CA PHE A 18 -25.63 -9.99 6.21
C PHE A 18 -26.04 -8.57 6.63
N VAL A 19 -25.53 -7.54 5.94
CA VAL A 19 -25.89 -6.13 6.21
C VAL A 19 -27.37 -5.86 5.92
N ARG A 20 -27.91 -6.42 4.83
CA ARG A 20 -29.32 -6.26 4.46
C ARG A 20 -30.28 -6.85 5.50
N LEU A 21 -29.99 -8.07 5.96
CA LEU A 21 -30.85 -8.77 6.92
C LEU A 21 -30.71 -8.28 8.36
N GLN A 22 -29.64 -7.53 8.67
CA GLN A 22 -29.50 -6.84 9.96
C GLN A 22 -30.26 -5.51 10.02
N ASN A 23 -30.72 -5.00 8.90
CA ASN A 23 -31.50 -3.76 8.88
C ASN A 23 -32.90 -4.03 9.46
N SER A 24 -33.35 -3.24 10.44
CA SER A 24 -34.66 -3.37 11.10
C SER A 24 -35.84 -3.23 10.14
N SER A 25 -35.64 -2.88 8.89
CA SER A 25 -36.66 -2.81 7.83
C SER A 25 -36.71 -4.07 6.94
N ALA A 26 -35.88 -5.09 7.19
CA ALA A 26 -35.90 -6.30 6.38
C ALA A 26 -37.19 -7.09 6.57
N GLY A 27 -37.97 -7.20 5.48
CA GLY A 27 -39.27 -7.90 5.48
C GLY A 27 -39.12 -9.42 5.36
N ALA A 28 -40.22 -10.17 5.58
CA ALA A 28 -40.23 -11.63 5.46
C ALA A 28 -39.75 -12.14 4.09
N ALA A 29 -40.00 -11.39 3.01
CA ALA A 29 -39.54 -11.72 1.66
C ALA A 29 -38.01 -11.66 1.52
N GLU A 30 -37.35 -10.69 2.17
CA GLU A 30 -35.88 -10.56 2.14
C GLU A 30 -35.19 -11.67 2.95
N HIS A 31 -35.80 -12.06 4.11
CA HIS A 31 -35.32 -13.20 4.89
C HIS A 31 -35.42 -14.51 4.09
N ALA A 32 -36.55 -14.72 3.37
CA ALA A 32 -36.72 -15.89 2.51
C ALA A 32 -35.70 -15.93 1.36
N ALA A 33 -35.45 -14.80 0.68
CA ALA A 33 -34.48 -14.70 -0.38
C ALA A 33 -33.04 -14.92 0.12
N GLY A 34 -32.68 -14.43 1.30
CA GLY A 34 -31.41 -14.70 1.95
C GLY A 34 -31.21 -16.17 2.31
N ALA A 35 -32.25 -16.84 2.79
CA ALA A 35 -32.24 -18.28 3.07
C ALA A 35 -32.09 -19.12 1.79
N GLU A 36 -32.79 -18.73 0.72
CA GLU A 36 -32.64 -19.37 -0.59
C GLU A 36 -31.22 -19.22 -1.16
N TRP A 37 -30.64 -18.01 -1.06
CA TRP A 37 -29.26 -17.79 -1.48
C TRP A 37 -28.26 -18.67 -0.73
N ARG A 38 -28.41 -18.84 0.58
CA ARG A 38 -27.60 -19.73 1.41
C ARG A 38 -27.72 -21.20 0.98
N ALA A 39 -28.90 -21.63 0.61
CA ALA A 39 -29.19 -23.03 0.22
C ALA A 39 -28.62 -23.40 -1.18
N ARG A 40 -28.23 -22.43 -2.01
CA ARG A 40 -27.77 -22.69 -3.40
C ARG A 40 -26.46 -23.46 -3.49
N HIS A 41 -25.53 -23.27 -2.56
CA HIS A 41 -24.23 -23.95 -2.56
C HIS A 41 -23.61 -23.97 -1.16
N VAL A 42 -22.82 -25.00 -0.86
CA VAL A 42 -22.13 -25.15 0.43
C VAL A 42 -21.21 -23.97 0.75
N ASP A 43 -20.58 -23.35 -0.25
CA ASP A 43 -19.71 -22.19 -0.05
C ASP A 43 -20.46 -20.91 0.30
N HIS A 44 -21.75 -20.77 -0.10
CA HIS A 44 -22.61 -19.67 0.34
C HIS A 44 -22.89 -19.74 1.84
N GLU A 45 -23.20 -20.95 2.34
CA GLU A 45 -23.41 -21.17 3.76
C GLU A 45 -22.12 -20.96 4.57
N ARG A 46 -20.98 -21.42 4.06
CA ARG A 46 -19.66 -21.19 4.71
C ARG A 46 -19.31 -19.70 4.76
N ALA A 47 -19.57 -18.96 3.68
CA ALA A 47 -19.34 -17.51 3.62
C ALA A 47 -20.29 -16.76 4.57
N TRP A 48 -21.54 -17.19 4.68
CA TRP A 48 -22.52 -16.63 5.62
C TRP A 48 -22.07 -16.81 7.07
N GLN A 49 -21.68 -18.04 7.47
CA GLN A 49 -21.18 -18.33 8.82
C GLN A 49 -19.93 -17.52 9.17
N LEU A 50 -19.11 -17.22 8.17
CA LEU A 50 -17.94 -16.34 8.34
C LEU A 50 -18.39 -14.90 8.60
N ALA A 51 -19.35 -14.38 7.84
CA ALA A 51 -19.92 -13.03 8.03
C ALA A 51 -20.60 -12.88 9.39
N GLU A 52 -21.34 -13.88 9.86
CA GLU A 52 -21.95 -13.89 11.21
C GLU A 52 -20.91 -13.86 12.34
N ARG A 53 -19.86 -14.67 12.25
CA ARG A 53 -18.77 -14.68 13.25
C ARG A 53 -18.05 -13.33 13.35
N PHE A 54 -17.81 -12.65 12.23
CA PHE A 54 -17.20 -11.34 12.22
C PHE A 54 -18.17 -10.25 12.71
N GLY A 55 -19.44 -10.30 12.29
CA GLY A 55 -20.48 -9.36 12.73
C GLY A 55 -20.76 -9.46 14.23
N GLY A 56 -20.81 -10.67 14.78
CA GLY A 56 -20.99 -10.91 16.22
C GLY A 56 -19.83 -10.34 17.07
N ARG A 57 -18.58 -10.44 16.60
CA ARG A 57 -17.43 -9.82 17.27
C ARG A 57 -17.47 -8.29 17.22
N ALA A 58 -17.89 -7.72 16.09
CA ALA A 58 -18.06 -6.28 15.97
C ALA A 58 -19.17 -5.75 16.90
N GLN A 59 -20.27 -6.49 17.06
CA GLN A 59 -21.34 -6.15 18.00
C GLN A 59 -20.92 -6.31 19.46
N GLN A 60 -20.09 -7.28 19.81
CA GLN A 60 -19.55 -7.43 21.17
C GLN A 60 -18.61 -6.26 21.54
N LEU A 61 -17.83 -5.76 20.61
CA LEU A 61 -16.99 -4.56 20.81
C LEU A 61 -17.83 -3.27 20.88
N ALA A 62 -18.93 -3.18 20.15
CA ALA A 62 -19.89 -2.07 20.22
C ALA A 62 -20.80 -2.19 21.45
N GLY A 63 -21.11 -3.39 21.93
CA GLY A 63 -22.02 -3.66 23.03
C GLY A 63 -21.48 -3.29 24.42
N SER A 64 -20.17 -3.10 24.59
CA SER A 64 -19.61 -2.56 25.84
C SER A 64 -19.80 -1.03 25.95
N ALA A 65 -19.89 -0.33 24.82
CA ALA A 65 -20.19 1.11 24.79
C ALA A 65 -21.71 1.39 24.67
N GLY A 66 -22.51 0.42 24.19
CA GLY A 66 -23.92 0.58 23.89
C GLY A 66 -24.92 0.15 25.02
N ARG A 67 -24.45 -0.58 26.03
CA ARG A 67 -25.33 -1.02 27.14
C ARG A 67 -25.76 0.10 28.08
N VAL A 68 -25.13 1.26 28.05
CA VAL A 68 -25.53 2.47 28.81
C VAL A 68 -26.63 3.26 28.09
N ALA A 69 -26.95 2.93 26.83
CA ALA A 69 -27.90 3.68 26.00
C ALA A 69 -29.30 3.01 25.83
N LEU A 70 -29.54 1.82 26.36
CA LEU A 70 -30.77 1.06 26.09
C LEU A 70 -31.68 0.78 27.31
N GLU A 71 -31.49 1.48 28.45
CA GLU A 71 -32.53 1.59 29.44
C GLU A 71 -33.48 2.73 29.06
N ARG A 72 -34.70 2.35 28.65
CA ARG A 72 -35.80 3.25 28.27
C ARG A 72 -36.21 4.15 29.44
N PRO A 73 -36.16 5.47 29.32
CA PRO A 73 -37.11 6.38 29.95
C PRO A 73 -38.08 6.96 28.93
N ARG A 74 -39.32 6.96 29.30
CA ARG A 74 -40.44 7.60 28.59
C ARG A 74 -40.30 9.12 28.71
N SER A 75 -39.54 9.71 27.86
CA SER A 75 -39.54 11.12 27.42
C SER A 75 -38.17 11.44 26.80
N LEU A 76 -38.01 11.14 25.50
CA LEU A 76 -36.83 11.56 24.76
C LEU A 76 -36.94 13.06 24.54
N GLU A 77 -36.26 13.85 25.37
CA GLU A 77 -36.06 15.26 25.11
C GLU A 77 -35.43 15.42 23.72
N ARG A 78 -36.00 16.28 22.88
CA ARG A 78 -35.49 16.64 21.54
C ARG A 78 -33.98 16.91 21.52
N ARG A 79 -33.41 17.32 22.65
CA ARG A 79 -32.02 17.61 22.88
C ARG A 79 -31.09 16.37 22.82
N GLN A 80 -31.57 15.18 23.20
CA GLN A 80 -30.79 13.93 23.14
C GLN A 80 -30.76 13.39 21.71
N VAL A 81 -31.88 13.46 20.98
CA VAL A 81 -31.93 13.09 19.55
C VAL A 81 -31.03 14.01 18.72
N LEU A 82 -31.02 15.30 19.02
CA LEU A 82 -30.10 16.26 18.37
C LEU A 82 -28.62 15.99 18.70
N LYS A 83 -28.30 15.58 19.93
CA LYS A 83 -26.93 15.21 20.32
C LYS A 83 -26.45 13.93 19.62
N THR A 84 -27.31 12.90 19.51
CA THR A 84 -26.97 11.66 18.80
C THR A 84 -26.84 11.92 17.28
N LEU A 85 -27.73 12.72 16.72
CA LEU A 85 -27.63 13.13 15.31
C LEU A 85 -26.37 13.96 15.04
N ALA A 86 -26.03 14.89 15.93
CA ALA A 86 -24.79 15.67 15.85
C ALA A 86 -23.55 14.79 15.97
N LEU A 87 -23.56 13.77 16.85
CA LEU A 87 -22.47 12.79 16.98
C LEU A 87 -22.31 11.95 15.71
N LEU A 88 -23.41 11.50 15.10
CA LEU A 88 -23.40 10.74 13.84
C LEU A 88 -22.90 11.61 12.68
N ILE A 89 -23.32 12.88 12.60
CA ILE A 89 -22.86 13.83 11.59
C ILE A 89 -21.38 14.16 11.80
N ALA A 90 -20.89 14.23 13.02
CA ALA A 90 -19.47 14.44 13.32
C ALA A 90 -18.62 13.17 13.09
N ALA A 91 -19.17 11.97 13.32
CA ALA A 91 -18.46 10.69 13.10
C ALA A 91 -18.42 10.26 11.63
N ALA A 92 -19.42 10.65 10.82
CA ALA A 92 -19.48 10.28 9.40
C ALA A 92 -18.28 10.80 8.57
N PRO A 93 -17.80 12.06 8.72
CA PRO A 93 -16.59 12.52 8.03
C PRO A 93 -15.34 11.77 8.46
N VAL A 94 -15.22 11.46 9.76
CA VAL A 94 -14.08 10.68 10.31
C VAL A 94 -14.11 9.26 9.77
N GLY A 95 -15.27 8.59 9.77
CA GLY A 95 -15.45 7.27 9.19
C GLY A 95 -15.14 7.24 7.69
N LEU A 96 -15.60 8.25 6.95
CA LEU A 96 -15.33 8.37 5.51
C LEU A 96 -13.86 8.72 5.22
N ALA A 97 -13.24 9.57 6.01
CA ALA A 97 -11.81 9.89 5.91
C ALA A 97 -10.94 8.67 6.23
N THR A 98 -11.29 7.91 7.28
CA THR A 98 -10.64 6.63 7.62
C THR A 98 -10.83 5.61 6.51
N TYR A 99 -12.05 5.46 5.98
CA TYR A 99 -12.35 4.55 4.88
C TYR A 99 -11.56 4.92 3.60
N ARG A 100 -11.45 6.21 3.27
CA ARG A 100 -10.66 6.70 2.12
C ARG A 100 -9.16 6.62 2.33
N GLY A 101 -8.70 6.66 3.59
CA GLY A 101 -7.30 6.54 3.98
C GLY A 101 -6.80 5.09 4.09
N LEU A 102 -7.70 4.10 4.10
CA LEU A 102 -7.30 2.71 4.14
C LEU A 102 -6.75 2.27 2.76
N PRO A 103 -5.66 1.50 2.72
CA PRO A 103 -5.00 1.08 1.48
C PRO A 103 -5.72 -0.10 0.81
N TRP A 104 -7.03 0.05 0.55
CA TRP A 104 -7.87 -1.01 -0.04
C TRP A 104 -7.32 -1.56 -1.36
N ARG A 105 -6.74 -0.67 -2.18
CA ARG A 105 -6.15 -1.06 -3.46
C ARG A 105 -4.94 -1.96 -3.26
N GLU A 106 -4.10 -1.65 -2.27
CA GLU A 106 -2.93 -2.46 -1.92
C GLU A 106 -3.34 -3.84 -1.38
N TRP A 107 -4.43 -3.90 -0.60
CA TRP A 107 -4.92 -5.16 -0.04
C TRP A 107 -5.60 -6.06 -1.08
N GLN A 108 -6.07 -5.50 -2.19
CA GLN A 108 -6.73 -6.21 -3.29
C GLN A 108 -5.77 -6.56 -4.42
N ALA A 109 -4.50 -6.13 -4.35
CA ALA A 109 -3.49 -6.42 -5.34
C ALA A 109 -3.28 -7.93 -5.51
N ASP A 110 -2.99 -8.35 -6.75
CA ASP A 110 -2.72 -9.75 -7.09
C ASP A 110 -1.49 -10.27 -6.34
N GLU A 111 -0.42 -9.46 -6.30
CA GLU A 111 0.82 -9.77 -5.61
C GLU A 111 1.25 -8.60 -4.72
N ARG A 112 1.76 -8.94 -3.53
CA ARG A 112 2.21 -7.94 -2.54
C ARG A 112 3.31 -8.47 -1.66
N THR A 113 4.11 -7.54 -1.13
CA THR A 113 5.12 -7.78 -0.10
C THR A 113 4.74 -7.07 1.20
N ALA A 114 5.07 -7.69 2.33
CA ALA A 114 4.99 -7.05 3.63
C ALA A 114 6.15 -6.05 3.84
N THR A 115 6.08 -5.27 4.92
CA THR A 115 7.19 -4.42 5.35
C THR A 115 8.43 -5.26 5.63
N GLY A 116 9.56 -4.93 5.00
CA GLY A 116 10.83 -5.64 5.10
C GLY A 116 10.93 -6.88 4.19
N GLU A 117 9.82 -7.31 3.56
CA GLU A 117 9.82 -8.42 2.62
C GLU A 117 10.24 -7.97 1.23
N GLN A 118 11.04 -8.82 0.57
CA GLN A 118 11.33 -8.73 -0.86
C GLN A 118 10.94 -10.04 -1.53
N ARG A 119 10.36 -9.97 -2.74
CA ARG A 119 9.89 -11.15 -3.45
C ARG A 119 10.19 -11.05 -4.94
N SER A 120 10.56 -12.19 -5.55
CA SER A 120 10.70 -12.34 -6.99
C SER A 120 9.50 -13.07 -7.56
N LEU A 121 8.93 -12.55 -8.64
CA LEU A 121 7.79 -13.09 -9.37
C LEU A 121 8.22 -13.42 -10.79
N GLN A 122 7.84 -14.60 -11.27
CA GLN A 122 7.96 -14.95 -12.68
C GLN A 122 6.70 -14.51 -13.43
N LEU A 123 6.89 -13.85 -14.55
CA LEU A 123 5.80 -13.43 -15.42
C LEU A 123 5.49 -14.50 -16.48
N PRO A 124 4.25 -14.52 -17.03
CA PRO A 124 3.85 -15.53 -18.01
C PRO A 124 4.68 -15.54 -19.31
N ASP A 125 5.35 -14.42 -19.64
CA ASP A 125 6.22 -14.26 -20.80
C ASP A 125 7.69 -14.63 -20.53
N GLY A 126 7.98 -15.19 -19.34
CA GLY A 126 9.33 -15.51 -18.88
C GLY A 126 10.09 -14.32 -18.29
N GLY A 127 9.48 -13.13 -18.24
CA GLY A 127 10.01 -11.98 -17.53
C GLY A 127 10.02 -12.18 -16.02
N GLN A 128 10.67 -11.27 -15.30
CA GLN A 128 10.74 -11.28 -13.85
C GLN A 128 10.45 -9.91 -13.26
N ILE A 129 9.72 -9.89 -12.15
CA ILE A 129 9.58 -8.71 -11.31
C ILE A 129 10.17 -9.03 -9.94
N ARG A 130 11.04 -8.16 -9.44
CA ARG A 130 11.45 -8.15 -8.04
C ARG A 130 10.73 -7.04 -7.31
N LEU A 131 9.91 -7.39 -6.34
CA LEU A 131 9.20 -6.47 -5.47
C LEU A 131 10.08 -6.15 -4.25
N ASN A 132 10.22 -4.87 -3.93
CA ASN A 132 10.84 -4.39 -2.71
C ASN A 132 9.81 -4.36 -1.56
N THR A 133 10.22 -3.90 -0.39
CA THR A 133 9.39 -3.76 0.81
C THR A 133 8.10 -3.00 0.55
N GLY A 134 6.97 -3.49 1.12
CA GLY A 134 5.69 -2.78 1.10
C GLY A 134 5.16 -2.50 -0.31
N SER A 135 5.37 -3.41 -1.26
CA SER A 135 4.98 -3.24 -2.66
C SER A 135 3.69 -4.01 -2.97
N ALA A 136 2.92 -3.49 -3.92
CA ALA A 136 1.67 -4.09 -4.39
C ALA A 136 1.54 -3.89 -5.90
N VAL A 137 1.27 -4.97 -6.63
CA VAL A 137 1.13 -4.98 -8.09
C VAL A 137 -0.05 -5.83 -8.54
N ASP A 138 -0.71 -5.41 -9.63
CA ASP A 138 -1.63 -6.25 -10.41
C ASP A 138 -0.96 -6.66 -11.72
N ILE A 139 -1.21 -7.88 -12.16
CA ILE A 139 -0.67 -8.43 -13.41
C ILE A 139 -1.83 -8.78 -14.33
N ALA A 140 -1.93 -8.10 -15.47
CA ALA A 140 -2.99 -8.27 -16.46
C ALA A 140 -2.39 -8.46 -17.85
N TYR A 141 -2.21 -9.71 -18.25
CA TYR A 141 -1.73 -10.08 -19.58
C TYR A 141 -2.90 -10.55 -20.43
N ASP A 142 -2.96 -10.05 -21.66
CA ASP A 142 -3.91 -10.51 -22.67
C ASP A 142 -3.20 -10.75 -24.01
N GLU A 143 -3.99 -10.99 -25.06
CA GLU A 143 -3.46 -11.26 -26.42
C GLU A 143 -2.79 -10.05 -27.07
N HIS A 144 -3.04 -8.84 -26.57
CA HIS A 144 -2.61 -7.58 -27.18
C HIS A 144 -1.57 -6.83 -26.35
N VAL A 145 -1.59 -6.98 -25.03
CA VAL A 145 -0.74 -6.19 -24.13
C VAL A 145 -0.29 -7.01 -22.91
N ARG A 146 0.95 -6.78 -22.50
CA ARG A 146 1.52 -7.23 -21.21
C ARG A 146 1.46 -6.07 -20.24
N ARG A 147 0.50 -6.08 -19.33
CA ARG A 147 0.25 -4.96 -18.43
C ARG A 147 0.54 -5.33 -16.99
N VAL A 148 1.29 -4.48 -16.31
CA VAL A 148 1.54 -4.54 -14.86
C VAL A 148 1.14 -3.19 -14.26
N ARG A 149 0.39 -3.20 -13.17
CA ARG A 149 0.05 -1.98 -12.45
C ARG A 149 0.81 -1.94 -11.13
N LEU A 150 1.67 -0.95 -10.96
CA LEU A 150 2.31 -0.65 -9.67
C LEU A 150 1.36 0.22 -8.84
N ILE A 151 0.79 -0.38 -7.78
CA ILE A 151 -0.15 0.29 -6.87
C ILE A 151 0.59 1.02 -5.78
N ALA A 152 1.60 0.36 -5.19
CA ALA A 152 2.42 0.89 -4.11
C ALA A 152 3.82 0.27 -4.12
N GLY A 153 4.77 0.91 -3.47
CA GLY A 153 6.11 0.38 -3.23
C GLY A 153 7.04 0.57 -4.41
N GLU A 154 7.90 -0.42 -4.65
CA GLU A 154 9.02 -0.35 -5.58
C GLU A 154 9.27 -1.70 -6.23
N MET A 155 9.57 -1.70 -7.51
CA MET A 155 9.88 -2.92 -8.26
C MET A 155 11.02 -2.72 -9.25
N LEU A 156 11.82 -3.78 -9.44
CA LEU A 156 12.64 -3.98 -10.61
C LEU A 156 11.88 -4.87 -11.59
N VAL A 157 11.78 -4.45 -12.84
CA VAL A 157 11.17 -5.21 -13.93
C VAL A 157 12.25 -5.65 -14.89
N GLU A 158 12.34 -6.95 -15.15
CA GLU A 158 13.24 -7.56 -16.15
C GLU A 158 12.36 -8.25 -17.20
N VAL A 159 12.31 -7.66 -18.40
CA VAL A 159 11.44 -8.08 -19.49
C VAL A 159 12.25 -8.71 -20.60
N PRO A 160 11.97 -9.96 -21.01
CA PRO A 160 12.61 -10.54 -22.19
C PRO A 160 12.16 -9.80 -23.46
N HIS A 161 13.03 -9.79 -24.47
CA HIS A 161 12.64 -9.33 -25.80
C HIS A 161 11.61 -10.31 -26.37
N GLU A 162 10.37 -9.84 -26.50
CA GLU A 162 9.32 -10.64 -27.09
C GLU A 162 9.24 -10.42 -28.60
N HIS A 163 9.32 -11.50 -29.37
CA HIS A 163 9.24 -11.46 -30.83
C HIS A 163 7.81 -11.28 -31.34
N ALA A 164 6.78 -11.47 -30.48
CA ALA A 164 5.37 -11.34 -30.85
C ALA A 164 4.84 -9.91 -30.92
N GLY A 165 5.66 -8.91 -30.60
CA GLY A 165 5.31 -7.49 -30.76
C GLY A 165 4.34 -6.92 -29.73
N ARG A 166 3.94 -7.67 -28.68
CA ARG A 166 3.05 -7.18 -27.63
C ARG A 166 3.79 -6.17 -26.73
N PRO A 167 3.31 -4.93 -26.59
CA PRO A 167 3.96 -3.96 -25.71
C PRO A 167 3.90 -4.40 -24.24
N PHE A 168 4.96 -4.09 -23.48
CA PHE A 168 4.96 -4.19 -22.03
C PHE A 168 4.65 -2.81 -21.44
N ILE A 169 3.53 -2.71 -20.73
CA ILE A 169 3.05 -1.46 -20.17
C ILE A 169 3.03 -1.55 -18.64
N VAL A 170 3.64 -0.57 -17.99
CA VAL A 170 3.49 -0.37 -16.56
C VAL A 170 2.56 0.80 -16.31
N ASP A 171 1.46 0.53 -15.62
CA ASP A 171 0.54 1.56 -15.12
C ASP A 171 0.90 1.96 -13.71
N THR A 172 0.92 3.26 -13.46
CA THR A 172 1.05 3.84 -12.12
C THR A 172 -0.12 4.79 -11.83
N ALA A 173 -0.17 5.37 -10.63
CA ALA A 173 -1.18 6.38 -10.33
C ALA A 173 -1.03 7.64 -11.21
N GLU A 174 0.20 7.97 -11.63
CA GLU A 174 0.54 9.20 -12.34
C GLU A 174 0.73 9.04 -13.84
N ALA A 175 1.15 7.84 -14.32
CA ALA A 175 1.55 7.66 -15.71
C ALA A 175 1.23 6.28 -16.25
N GLU A 176 1.15 6.19 -17.58
CA GLU A 176 1.31 4.98 -18.37
C GLU A 176 2.72 4.95 -18.95
N ILE A 177 3.44 3.86 -18.76
CA ILE A 177 4.86 3.72 -19.10
C ILE A 177 5.01 2.49 -19.98
N ALA A 178 5.31 2.69 -21.27
CA ALA A 178 5.63 1.61 -22.19
C ALA A 178 7.13 1.31 -22.15
N LEU A 179 7.50 0.11 -21.76
CA LEU A 179 8.87 -0.34 -21.66
C LEU A 179 9.36 -0.83 -23.03
N LEU A 180 10.42 -0.20 -23.55
CA LEU A 180 11.05 -0.48 -24.83
C LEU A 180 12.46 -1.09 -24.62
N GLY A 181 12.61 -1.91 -23.58
CA GLY A 181 13.87 -2.49 -23.18
C GLY A 181 13.68 -3.54 -22.11
N SER A 182 14.80 -3.98 -21.52
CA SER A 182 14.82 -5.18 -20.68
C SER A 182 14.82 -4.93 -19.18
N ARG A 183 15.33 -3.77 -18.69
CA ARG A 183 15.49 -3.58 -17.24
C ARG A 183 15.13 -2.18 -16.78
N PHE A 184 14.19 -2.10 -15.83
CA PHE A 184 13.66 -0.84 -15.31
C PHE A 184 13.40 -0.93 -13.81
N VAL A 185 13.65 0.16 -13.09
CA VAL A 185 13.19 0.34 -11.69
C VAL A 185 12.08 1.36 -11.67
N LEU A 186 10.99 1.01 -10.96
CA LEU A 186 9.87 1.90 -10.74
C LEU A 186 9.54 1.95 -9.24
N ARG A 187 9.26 3.16 -8.74
CA ARG A 187 8.80 3.36 -7.36
C ARG A 187 7.64 4.33 -7.31
N GLN A 188 6.57 3.93 -6.65
CA GLN A 188 5.39 4.74 -6.42
C GLN A 188 5.60 5.61 -5.18
N TYR A 189 5.47 6.91 -5.34
CA TYR A 189 5.37 7.89 -4.26
C TYR A 189 3.93 8.42 -4.14
N PRO A 190 3.54 9.13 -3.08
CA PRO A 190 2.16 9.61 -2.91
C PRO A 190 1.61 10.43 -4.08
N HIS A 191 2.47 11.18 -4.78
CA HIS A 191 2.06 12.09 -5.88
C HIS A 191 3.00 12.04 -7.08
N SER A 192 3.88 11.06 -7.14
CA SER A 192 4.80 10.89 -8.26
C SER A 192 5.24 9.43 -8.39
N THR A 193 5.62 9.06 -9.58
CA THR A 193 6.30 7.80 -9.89
C THR A 193 7.75 8.10 -10.24
N TYR A 194 8.68 7.46 -9.57
CA TYR A 194 10.07 7.39 -9.98
C TYR A 194 10.24 6.30 -11.02
N LEU A 195 10.99 6.59 -12.06
CA LEU A 195 11.36 5.66 -13.12
C LEU A 195 12.86 5.78 -13.43
N ALA A 196 13.53 4.65 -13.49
CA ALA A 196 14.90 4.54 -13.98
C ALA A 196 14.97 3.50 -15.09
N ALA A 197 15.56 3.85 -16.22
CA ALA A 197 15.86 2.95 -17.32
C ALA A 197 17.31 2.45 -17.18
N LEU A 198 17.46 1.15 -16.86
CA LEU A 198 18.78 0.51 -16.71
C LEU A 198 19.27 0.03 -18.07
N GLU A 199 18.38 -0.60 -18.85
CA GLU A 199 18.64 -1.15 -20.17
C GLU A 199 17.46 -0.90 -21.09
N GLY A 200 17.73 -0.25 -22.24
CA GLY A 200 16.72 0.12 -23.23
C GLY A 200 16.14 1.51 -23.01
N ALA A 201 14.89 1.71 -23.36
CA ALA A 201 14.20 2.99 -23.23
C ALA A 201 12.79 2.79 -22.68
N ALA A 202 12.21 3.84 -22.12
CA ALA A 202 10.80 3.85 -21.69
C ALA A 202 10.10 5.08 -22.28
N ARG A 203 8.90 4.85 -22.82
CA ARG A 203 8.01 5.92 -23.24
C ARG A 203 7.05 6.23 -22.10
N VAL A 204 7.08 7.45 -21.60
CA VAL A 204 6.32 7.90 -20.43
C VAL A 204 5.23 8.84 -20.86
N ARG A 205 3.98 8.52 -20.50
CA ARG A 205 2.81 9.37 -20.73
C ARG A 205 2.15 9.69 -19.39
N PRO A 206 2.20 10.94 -18.91
CA PRO A 206 1.48 11.37 -17.72
C PRO A 206 -0.04 11.29 -17.95
N ARG A 207 -0.82 10.84 -16.94
CA ARG A 207 -2.25 10.55 -17.10
C ARG A 207 -3.13 11.76 -17.40
N ARG A 208 -2.71 12.96 -16.98
CA ARG A 208 -3.46 14.21 -17.16
C ARG A 208 -2.82 15.14 -18.18
N SER A 209 -1.82 14.67 -18.91
CA SER A 209 -1.25 15.45 -20.02
C SER A 209 -2.17 15.37 -21.22
N PRO A 210 -2.56 16.50 -21.85
CA PRO A 210 -3.38 16.48 -23.05
C PRO A 210 -2.57 15.98 -24.26
N GLY A 211 -3.09 14.99 -24.98
CA GLY A 211 -2.50 14.47 -26.21
C GLY A 211 -1.08 13.92 -26.03
N ASP A 212 -0.21 14.19 -26.99
CA ASP A 212 1.20 13.76 -27.00
C ASP A 212 2.15 14.82 -26.43
N GLU A 213 1.67 15.97 -25.97
CA GLU A 213 2.52 17.09 -25.50
C GLU A 213 3.33 16.75 -24.23
N GLY A 214 2.90 15.75 -23.47
CA GLY A 214 3.62 15.28 -22.28
C GLY A 214 4.40 13.97 -22.47
N LEU A 215 4.47 13.48 -23.71
CA LEU A 215 5.15 12.25 -24.02
C LEU A 215 6.68 12.43 -23.89
N MET A 216 7.31 11.62 -23.05
CA MET A 216 8.75 11.64 -22.86
C MET A 216 9.36 10.27 -23.17
N LEU A 217 10.50 10.26 -23.85
CA LEU A 217 11.33 9.08 -24.02
C LEU A 217 12.49 9.15 -23.02
N LEU A 218 12.55 8.19 -22.09
CA LEU A 218 13.64 8.02 -21.13
C LEU A 218 14.61 6.96 -21.66
N ALA A 219 15.83 7.35 -21.94
CA ALA A 219 16.86 6.43 -22.42
C ALA A 219 17.58 5.69 -21.28
N ALA A 220 18.26 4.60 -21.59
CA ALA A 220 19.11 3.86 -20.65
C ALA A 220 20.12 4.75 -19.94
N GLY A 221 20.38 4.46 -18.67
CA GLY A 221 21.28 5.26 -17.82
C GLY A 221 20.67 6.53 -17.26
N LEU A 222 19.39 6.79 -17.54
CA LEU A 222 18.66 7.96 -17.05
C LEU A 222 17.54 7.58 -16.10
N GLN A 223 17.17 8.55 -15.25
CA GLN A 223 16.06 8.47 -14.31
C GLN A 223 15.22 9.75 -14.35
N THR A 224 13.96 9.65 -13.92
CA THR A 224 13.04 10.79 -13.82
C THR A 224 12.01 10.57 -12.74
N HIS A 225 11.36 11.66 -12.32
CA HIS A 225 10.12 11.63 -11.58
C HIS A 225 8.96 12.12 -12.44
N VAL A 226 7.83 11.41 -12.38
CA VAL A 226 6.63 11.71 -13.18
C VAL A 226 5.48 11.97 -12.22
N ASN A 227 4.84 13.12 -12.35
CA ASN A 227 3.55 13.38 -11.73
C ASN A 227 2.42 13.23 -12.77
N SER A 228 1.18 13.39 -12.34
CA SER A 228 0.03 13.17 -13.25
C SER A 228 -0.05 14.15 -14.44
N ARG A 229 0.72 15.26 -14.44
CA ARG A 229 0.69 16.30 -15.49
C ARG A 229 1.93 16.29 -16.37
N ALA A 230 3.10 16.01 -15.81
CA ALA A 230 4.37 16.10 -16.51
C ALA A 230 5.43 15.17 -15.92
N ALA A 231 6.40 14.78 -16.73
CA ALA A 231 7.65 14.20 -16.31
C ALA A 231 8.70 15.31 -16.06
N GLN A 232 9.53 15.13 -15.04
CA GLN A 232 10.68 16.00 -14.80
C GLN A 232 11.77 15.75 -15.87
N PRO A 233 12.65 16.72 -16.13
CA PRO A 233 13.79 16.50 -17.00
C PRO A 233 14.59 15.27 -16.58
N PRO A 234 15.02 14.41 -17.51
CA PRO A 234 15.84 13.24 -17.21
C PRO A 234 17.17 13.63 -16.56
N MET A 235 17.59 12.84 -15.57
CA MET A 235 18.88 12.98 -14.89
C MET A 235 19.66 11.67 -15.00
N ALA A 236 20.98 11.73 -14.82
CA ALA A 236 21.81 10.54 -14.75
C ALA A 236 21.34 9.59 -13.63
N LEU A 237 21.37 8.30 -13.89
CA LEU A 237 20.98 7.27 -12.94
C LEU A 237 21.88 7.31 -11.70
N ALA A 238 21.28 7.40 -10.53
CA ALA A 238 21.97 7.29 -9.27
C ALA A 238 22.28 5.80 -8.97
N GLN A 239 23.54 5.49 -8.65
CA GLN A 239 24.01 4.10 -8.49
C GLN A 239 23.40 3.40 -7.26
N ASP A 240 23.04 4.15 -6.22
CA ASP A 240 22.45 3.66 -4.98
C ASP A 240 21.03 3.10 -5.14
N ARG A 241 20.38 3.38 -6.27
CA ARG A 241 18.99 2.99 -6.54
C ARG A 241 18.76 1.48 -6.69
N LEU A 242 19.83 0.70 -6.85
CA LEU A 242 19.79 -0.76 -6.98
C LEU A 242 20.30 -1.50 -5.74
N ASP A 243 20.85 -0.80 -4.78
CA ASP A 243 21.49 -1.41 -3.60
C ASP A 243 20.50 -2.23 -2.76
N TRP A 244 19.21 -1.89 -2.79
CA TRP A 244 18.15 -2.67 -2.12
C TRP A 244 18.05 -4.11 -2.63
N LEU A 245 18.45 -4.39 -3.90
CA LEU A 245 18.50 -5.75 -4.45
C LEU A 245 19.47 -6.64 -3.68
N SER A 246 20.50 -6.05 -3.09
CA SER A 246 21.47 -6.69 -2.21
C SER A 246 21.12 -6.50 -0.72
N GLN A 247 19.93 -6.00 -0.41
CA GLN A 247 19.48 -5.68 0.94
C GLN A 247 20.38 -4.66 1.67
N VAL A 248 20.92 -3.71 0.93
CA VAL A 248 21.78 -2.63 1.43
C VAL A 248 21.08 -1.30 1.23
N LEU A 249 21.18 -0.42 2.22
CA LEU A 249 20.88 1.01 2.10
C LEU A 249 22.22 1.76 2.12
N ARG A 250 22.58 2.34 0.99
CA ARG A 250 23.77 3.18 0.88
C ARG A 250 23.41 4.62 1.15
N ALA A 251 24.20 5.27 1.96
CA ALA A 251 24.13 6.71 2.21
C ALA A 251 25.46 7.35 1.83
N GLU A 252 25.43 8.42 1.07
CA GLU A 252 26.57 9.25 0.75
C GLU A 252 26.25 10.70 1.08
N LYS A 253 26.77 11.18 2.22
CA LYS A 253 26.43 12.51 2.77
C LYS A 253 24.91 12.76 2.79
N MET A 254 24.16 11.69 3.04
CA MET A 254 22.69 11.74 3.14
C MET A 254 22.29 12.41 4.44
N ARG A 255 21.24 13.23 4.43
CA ARG A 255 20.67 13.78 5.66
C ARG A 255 20.08 12.68 6.52
N LEU A 256 20.19 12.82 7.83
CA LEU A 256 19.70 11.79 8.76
C LEU A 256 18.18 11.58 8.66
N ASP A 257 17.40 12.65 8.47
CA ASP A 257 15.96 12.54 8.29
C ASP A 257 15.59 11.75 7.02
N ASP A 258 16.28 11.97 5.88
CA ASP A 258 16.09 11.21 4.65
C ASP A 258 16.47 9.75 4.82
N PHE A 259 17.61 9.50 5.49
CA PHE A 259 18.06 8.14 5.81
C PHE A 259 17.06 7.39 6.69
N ILE A 260 16.54 8.04 7.74
CA ILE A 260 15.56 7.46 8.67
C ILE A 260 14.23 7.20 7.97
N ASN A 261 13.80 8.08 7.07
CA ASN A 261 12.60 7.87 6.26
C ASN A 261 12.76 6.64 5.34
N GLU A 262 13.93 6.49 4.69
CA GLU A 262 14.20 5.33 3.83
C GLU A 262 14.32 4.04 4.64
N LEU A 263 15.07 4.04 5.75
CA LEU A 263 15.19 2.90 6.66
C LEU A 263 13.83 2.47 7.23
N GLY A 264 12.96 3.45 7.50
CA GLY A 264 11.60 3.22 8.03
C GLY A 264 10.71 2.40 7.11
N ARG A 265 10.99 2.34 5.82
CA ARG A 265 10.26 1.47 4.87
C ARG A 265 10.47 -0.02 5.15
N TYR A 266 11.61 -0.39 5.72
CA TYR A 266 12.00 -1.78 5.96
C TYR A 266 11.69 -2.25 7.38
N ARG A 267 11.07 -1.39 8.19
CA ARG A 267 10.73 -1.67 9.58
C ARG A 267 9.23 -1.50 9.83
N PRO A 268 8.56 -2.45 10.49
CA PRO A 268 7.19 -2.23 10.94
C PRO A 268 7.13 -1.15 12.03
N GLY A 269 6.10 -0.31 11.96
CA GLY A 269 5.88 0.75 12.94
C GLY A 269 6.35 2.12 12.50
N LEU A 270 6.61 2.99 13.49
CA LEU A 270 6.95 4.40 13.28
C LEU A 270 8.41 4.64 13.67
N LEU A 271 9.20 5.10 12.72
CA LEU A 271 10.57 5.56 12.94
C LEU A 271 10.62 7.07 12.67
N ARG A 272 11.04 7.85 13.66
CA ARG A 272 11.08 9.32 13.58
C ARG A 272 12.47 9.86 13.86
N CYS A 273 12.79 10.96 13.19
CA CYS A 273 13.96 11.77 13.44
C CYS A 273 13.52 13.11 14.02
N ASP A 274 14.11 13.52 15.17
CA ASP A 274 13.90 14.84 15.75
C ASP A 274 14.46 15.91 14.80
N PRO A 275 13.76 17.02 14.56
CA PRO A 275 14.26 18.12 13.74
C PRO A 275 15.65 18.64 14.18
N ALA A 276 16.00 18.57 15.46
CA ALA A 276 17.29 19.02 15.99
C ALA A 276 18.48 18.22 15.43
N VAL A 277 18.28 16.97 14.99
CA VAL A 277 19.32 16.09 14.43
C VAL A 277 19.10 15.76 12.97
N ALA A 278 18.01 16.19 12.37
CA ALA A 278 17.59 15.87 11.01
C ALA A 278 18.67 16.20 9.96
N GLY A 279 19.41 17.30 10.17
CA GLY A 279 20.45 17.76 9.26
C GLY A 279 21.80 17.07 9.39
N LEU A 280 22.00 16.16 10.34
CA LEU A 280 23.25 15.40 10.45
C LEU A 280 23.46 14.58 9.18
N LEU A 281 24.71 14.52 8.71
CA LEU A 281 25.06 13.78 7.51
C LEU A 281 25.56 12.39 7.87
N ILE A 282 25.07 11.40 7.14
CA ILE A 282 25.49 10.02 7.28
C ILE A 282 26.10 9.52 5.96
N SER A 283 27.15 8.71 6.08
CA SER A 283 27.78 7.99 4.97
C SER A 283 28.08 6.57 5.40
N GLY A 284 27.78 5.60 4.54
CA GLY A 284 28.02 4.19 4.81
C GLY A 284 27.09 3.26 4.03
N ALA A 285 27.31 1.96 4.17
CA ALA A 285 26.46 0.92 3.64
C ALA A 285 25.83 0.13 4.80
N PHE A 286 24.52 0.08 4.85
CA PHE A 286 23.76 -0.44 6.00
C PHE A 286 22.90 -1.62 5.57
N GLN A 287 22.99 -2.73 6.31
CA GLN A 287 22.22 -3.94 6.04
C GLN A 287 20.76 -3.76 6.43
N LEU A 288 19.84 -3.93 5.47
CA LEU A 288 18.39 -3.75 5.68
C LEU A 288 17.74 -4.90 6.44
N ARG A 289 18.40 -6.06 6.55
CA ARG A 289 17.87 -7.24 7.26
C ARG A 289 17.71 -7.02 8.77
N ASP A 290 18.57 -6.19 9.36
CA ASP A 290 18.53 -5.86 10.81
C ASP A 290 18.57 -4.34 10.98
N THR A 291 17.39 -3.73 10.91
CA THR A 291 17.23 -2.28 11.10
C THR A 291 17.56 -1.84 12.52
N ASP A 292 17.45 -2.71 13.52
CA ASP A 292 17.84 -2.38 14.89
C ASP A 292 19.37 -2.33 15.05
N GLN A 293 20.11 -3.16 14.33
CA GLN A 293 21.57 -3.07 14.28
C GLN A 293 22.00 -1.74 13.64
N VAL A 294 21.31 -1.32 12.56
CA VAL A 294 21.56 -0.02 11.94
C VAL A 294 21.32 1.12 12.93
N LEU A 295 20.21 1.10 13.65
CA LEU A 295 19.91 2.13 14.68
C LEU A 295 20.95 2.17 15.80
N ARG A 296 21.42 1.01 16.25
CA ARG A 296 22.53 0.95 17.23
C ARG A 296 23.83 1.56 16.69
N ALA A 297 24.18 1.26 15.45
CA ALA A 297 25.36 1.85 14.80
C ALA A 297 25.24 3.38 14.70
N LEU A 298 24.06 3.91 14.37
CA LEU A 298 23.83 5.37 14.34
C LEU A 298 24.09 6.02 15.71
N SER A 299 23.63 5.41 16.79
CA SER A 299 23.84 5.95 18.14
C SER A 299 25.30 5.91 18.59
N GLN A 300 26.13 5.06 17.98
CA GLN A 300 27.56 4.97 18.27
C GLN A 300 28.38 5.99 17.44
N THR A 301 27.93 6.28 16.23
CA THR A 301 28.70 7.09 15.26
C THR A 301 28.27 8.56 15.21
N LEU A 302 27.02 8.85 15.56
CA LEU A 302 26.45 10.18 15.55
C LEU A 302 26.08 10.64 16.99
N PRO A 303 26.00 11.96 17.25
CA PRO A 303 25.57 12.49 18.55
C PRO A 303 24.06 12.38 18.73
N VAL A 304 23.52 11.16 18.57
CA VAL A 304 22.09 10.86 18.68
C VAL A 304 21.83 9.79 19.73
N ASN A 305 20.65 9.85 20.34
CA ASN A 305 20.07 8.79 21.17
C ASN A 305 18.90 8.14 20.43
N VAL A 306 18.79 6.82 20.53
CA VAL A 306 17.65 6.05 19.96
C VAL A 306 16.71 5.68 21.11
N HIS A 307 15.53 6.26 21.12
CA HIS A 307 14.50 6.03 22.13
C HIS A 307 13.42 5.09 21.61
N TYR A 308 13.29 3.94 22.25
CA TYR A 308 12.22 2.98 21.99
C TYR A 308 11.07 3.21 22.97
N ARG A 309 9.97 3.82 22.54
CA ARG A 309 8.74 3.84 23.34
C ARG A 309 8.06 2.48 23.35
N THR A 310 8.07 1.83 22.19
CA THR A 310 7.67 0.43 21.98
C THR A 310 8.56 -0.16 20.87
N PRO A 311 8.56 -1.47 20.61
CA PRO A 311 9.27 -2.05 19.46
C PRO A 311 8.84 -1.44 18.11
N TYR A 312 7.62 -0.88 18.04
CA TYR A 312 7.05 -0.27 16.84
C TYR A 312 7.09 1.27 16.83
N TRP A 313 7.62 1.89 17.87
CA TRP A 313 7.74 3.34 17.93
C TRP A 313 9.11 3.77 18.43
N VAL A 314 9.94 4.17 17.48
CA VAL A 314 11.32 4.58 17.71
C VAL A 314 11.54 6.02 17.28
N THR A 315 12.26 6.79 18.09
CA THR A 315 12.59 8.20 17.82
C THR A 315 14.08 8.41 18.04
N LEU A 316 14.74 9.06 17.08
CA LEU A 316 16.10 9.55 17.21
C LEU A 316 16.05 11.01 17.71
N THR A 317 16.80 11.32 18.77
CA THR A 317 16.91 12.65 19.37
C THR A 317 18.38 13.05 19.54
N ALA A 318 18.65 14.32 19.77
CA ALA A 318 20.00 14.77 20.10
C ALA A 318 20.51 14.10 21.38
N ARG A 319 21.80 13.73 21.38
CA ARG A 319 22.48 13.30 22.61
C ARG A 319 22.73 14.54 23.46
N THR A 320 22.04 14.67 24.60
CA THR A 320 22.37 15.64 25.62
C THR A 320 23.68 15.21 26.29
N ASN A 321 24.76 15.96 26.08
CA ASN A 321 25.95 15.83 26.92
C ASN A 321 25.56 16.33 28.32
N THR A 322 25.41 15.40 29.26
CA THR A 322 25.33 15.71 30.68
C THR A 322 26.73 15.92 31.22
#